data_e9f617305aece25ad4fefe086f08ad06
#
_entry.id   e9f617305aece25ad4fefe086f08ad06
#
_cell.length_a   1.000
_cell.length_b   1.000
_cell.length_c   1.000
_cell.angle_alpha   90.00
_cell.angle_beta   90.00
_cell.angle_gamma   90.00
#
_symmetry.space_group_name_H-M   'P 1'
#
loop_
_entity.id
_entity.type
_entity.pdbx_description
1 polymer ?
#
loop_
_entity_poly.entity_id
_entity_poly.type
_entity_poly.pdbx_seq_one_letter_code
_entity_poly.pdbx_strand_id
1 'polypeptide(L)'
;FHQADFAIFTDEPETKVNYCWFRGWSFDSFTMCWNEMSSGVIKENPANMADAPGASLYVPFRLQPGESKTIRLYMAWYVPFSLVREGLEPIDDVDVPIVPVVNERGEPAGYIDTSIQLSDKYRPWYSSRFANIEEVADYWMKNYNTLKEKTELFTDAFYATTLPAEVVEAVAANLTILKSPTIFRQYDGRMWNWEGCGNEYGSCYGSCTHVWNYAQAIPHLFPKMERTLRETEFFVSQAKNGHQAFRSALPIRPIRHNFHAAADGQLGGIMKVYRDWHIYGNDEWLKLIYSYVQNSLDYCINTWDPKRKGVIEEPHHNTYDIEFWGPSGMINSYYTGALQAFVAMGEHLEKDMTEYRELLDKSIDYMENQLYDGE
;
A
#
# COMPACT_ATOMS: atom_id res chain seq x y z
N PHE A 1 21.23 -3.55 -10.72
CA PHE A 1 21.67 -2.40 -9.92
C PHE A 1 20.52 -1.40 -9.85
N HIS A 2 20.18 -0.93 -8.64
CA HIS A 2 19.23 0.14 -8.44
C HIS A 2 19.98 1.46 -8.59
N GLN A 3 19.47 2.36 -9.42
CA GLN A 3 19.97 3.73 -9.45
C GLN A 3 19.34 4.46 -8.27
N ALA A 4 20.15 5.03 -7.41
CA ALA A 4 19.72 5.79 -6.24
C ALA A 4 20.64 6.98 -6.04
N ASP A 5 20.04 8.11 -5.70
CA ASP A 5 20.73 9.31 -5.29
C ASP A 5 20.47 9.58 -3.81
N PHE A 6 21.45 10.11 -3.13
CA PHE A 6 21.37 10.49 -1.73
C PHE A 6 21.95 11.89 -1.51
N ALA A 7 21.25 12.72 -0.77
CA ALA A 7 21.70 14.06 -0.43
C ALA A 7 21.70 14.29 1.09
N ILE A 8 22.75 14.96 1.55
CA ILE A 8 22.84 15.56 2.89
C ILE A 8 23.01 17.04 2.71
N PHE A 9 22.24 17.86 3.44
CA PHE A 9 22.31 19.30 3.33
C PHE A 9 21.84 19.98 4.61
N THR A 10 22.08 21.28 4.72
CA THR A 10 21.66 22.14 5.84
C THR A 10 21.21 23.50 5.32
N ASP A 11 20.39 24.19 6.09
CA ASP A 11 19.92 25.54 5.82
C ASP A 11 20.86 26.65 6.39
N GLU A 12 22.02 26.26 6.92
CA GLU A 12 23.03 27.19 7.45
C GLU A 12 23.80 27.83 6.30
N PRO A 13 23.76 29.19 6.13
CA PRO A 13 24.24 29.86 4.92
C PRO A 13 25.76 29.85 4.77
N GLU A 14 26.52 29.74 5.88
CA GLU A 14 27.97 29.70 5.86
C GLU A 14 28.57 28.31 5.74
N THR A 15 27.73 27.30 5.45
CA THR A 15 28.16 25.91 5.31
C THR A 15 29.18 25.77 4.19
N LYS A 16 30.29 25.11 4.52
CA LYS A 16 31.32 24.73 3.56
C LYS A 16 31.24 23.22 3.26
N VAL A 17 31.50 22.85 2.02
CA VAL A 17 31.35 21.48 1.55
C VAL A 17 32.67 20.92 1.06
N ASN A 18 33.08 19.83 1.66
CA ASN A 18 34.10 18.95 1.10
C ASN A 18 33.38 17.82 0.35
N TYR A 19 33.32 17.89 -0.96
CA TYR A 19 32.64 16.90 -1.78
C TYR A 19 33.37 15.58 -1.90
N CYS A 20 34.62 15.54 -1.48
CA CYS A 20 35.45 14.36 -1.67
C CYS A 20 36.59 14.32 -0.66
N TRP A 21 36.54 13.38 0.26
CA TRP A 21 37.69 13.10 1.11
C TRP A 21 38.86 12.61 0.28
N PHE A 22 40.03 12.52 0.92
CA PHE A 22 41.23 12.04 0.26
C PHE A 22 41.00 10.72 -0.47
N ARG A 23 41.49 10.66 -1.70
CA ARG A 23 41.53 9.48 -2.54
C ARG A 23 42.96 9.09 -2.75
N GLY A 24 43.36 7.99 -2.18
CA GLY A 24 44.66 7.44 -2.35
C GLY A 24 44.62 5.93 -2.27
N TRP A 25 45.57 5.30 -2.92
CA TRP A 25 45.74 3.88 -2.82
C TRP A 25 46.50 3.59 -1.54
N SER A 26 46.05 2.66 -0.74
CA SER A 26 46.70 2.24 0.53
C SER A 26 46.67 3.30 1.65
N PHE A 27 45.71 4.22 1.66
CA PHE A 27 45.53 5.18 2.75
C PHE A 27 44.20 4.98 3.48
N ASP A 28 44.25 5.22 4.79
CA ASP A 28 43.09 5.26 5.64
C ASP A 28 42.46 6.65 5.57
N SER A 29 41.40 6.78 4.75
CA SER A 29 40.69 8.00 4.55
C SER A 29 39.98 8.52 5.82
N PHE A 30 39.57 7.63 6.71
CA PHE A 30 38.93 8.02 7.97
C PHE A 30 39.92 8.67 8.91
N THR A 31 41.09 8.10 9.11
CA THR A 31 42.13 8.69 9.94
C THR A 31 42.59 10.03 9.40
N MET A 32 42.71 10.17 8.07
CA MET A 32 43.07 11.46 7.45
C MET A 32 42.00 12.50 7.68
N CYS A 33 40.75 12.18 7.43
CA CYS A 33 39.62 13.07 7.68
C CYS A 33 39.54 13.48 9.15
N TRP A 34 39.72 12.54 10.08
CA TRP A 34 39.73 12.82 11.51
C TRP A 34 40.87 13.75 11.92
N ASN A 35 42.06 13.54 11.40
CA ASN A 35 43.22 14.41 11.70
C ASN A 35 43.02 15.83 11.18
N GLU A 36 42.43 15.98 10.02
CA GLU A 36 42.09 17.30 9.45
C GLU A 36 41.05 18.03 10.33
N MET A 37 39.95 17.35 10.66
CA MET A 37 38.88 17.88 11.50
C MET A 37 39.38 18.23 12.91
N SER A 38 40.14 17.34 13.55
CA SER A 38 40.67 17.57 14.91
C SER A 38 41.71 18.69 14.98
N SER A 39 42.40 18.94 13.88
CA SER A 39 43.32 20.09 13.74
C SER A 39 42.64 21.40 13.34
N GLY A 40 41.32 21.41 13.16
CA GLY A 40 40.55 22.56 12.72
C GLY A 40 40.74 22.96 11.26
N VAL A 41 41.24 22.02 10.43
CA VAL A 41 41.43 22.24 8.99
C VAL A 41 40.12 21.98 8.26
N ILE A 42 39.59 22.99 7.59
CA ILE A 42 38.45 22.88 6.70
C ILE A 42 38.96 22.73 5.28
N LYS A 43 38.73 21.60 4.67
CA LYS A 43 39.01 21.38 3.26
C LYS A 43 37.74 21.48 2.43
N GLU A 44 37.83 22.15 1.29
CA GLU A 44 36.76 22.35 0.34
C GLU A 44 37.15 21.72 -1.01
N ASN A 45 37.34 20.41 -1.03
CA ASN A 45 37.61 19.71 -2.26
C ASN A 45 36.37 19.79 -3.18
N PRO A 46 36.55 20.07 -4.48
CA PRO A 46 35.43 20.19 -5.40
C PRO A 46 34.77 18.83 -5.69
N ALA A 47 33.53 18.90 -6.18
CA ALA A 47 32.85 17.72 -6.71
C ALA A 47 33.65 17.07 -7.84
N ASN A 48 33.60 15.77 -7.92
CA ASN A 48 34.32 14.96 -8.88
C ASN A 48 33.48 13.74 -9.23
N MET A 49 33.52 13.34 -10.50
CA MET A 49 32.70 12.23 -11.02
C MET A 49 33.21 10.84 -10.64
N ALA A 50 34.38 10.73 -10.02
CA ALA A 50 34.88 9.44 -9.56
C ALA A 50 34.46 9.18 -8.10
N ASP A 51 34.39 7.91 -7.70
CA ASP A 51 34.03 7.46 -6.37
C ASP A 51 34.85 8.14 -5.28
N ALA A 52 34.21 8.53 -4.20
CA ALA A 52 34.83 9.12 -3.03
C ALA A 52 34.53 8.27 -1.79
N PRO A 53 35.50 8.17 -0.86
CA PRO A 53 35.28 7.45 0.41
C PRO A 53 34.27 8.17 1.31
N GLY A 54 34.04 9.48 1.09
CA GLY A 54 33.06 10.27 1.81
C GLY A 54 33.14 11.75 1.46
N ALA A 55 32.20 12.50 2.05
CA ALA A 55 32.09 13.94 1.95
C ALA A 55 31.80 14.55 3.34
N SER A 56 31.99 15.86 3.52
CA SER A 56 31.71 16.55 4.77
C SER A 56 31.01 17.88 4.57
N LEU A 57 30.10 18.19 5.48
CA LEU A 57 29.55 19.53 5.67
C LEU A 57 30.19 20.15 6.90
N TYR A 58 30.75 21.35 6.75
CA TYR A 58 31.31 22.11 7.84
C TYR A 58 30.41 23.32 8.09
N VAL A 59 29.86 23.41 9.31
CA VAL A 59 29.00 24.51 9.72
C VAL A 59 29.76 25.35 10.76
N PRO A 60 30.40 26.50 10.39
CA PRO A 60 31.10 27.32 11.33
C PRO A 60 30.12 28.08 12.22
N PHE A 61 30.41 28.16 13.51
CA PHE A 61 29.62 28.94 14.45
C PHE A 61 30.48 29.43 15.65
N ARG A 62 29.97 30.44 16.37
CA ARG A 62 30.52 30.90 17.64
C ARG A 62 29.42 30.89 18.69
N LEU A 63 29.76 30.48 19.89
CA LEU A 63 28.87 30.52 21.05
C LEU A 63 29.53 31.30 22.18
N GLN A 64 28.77 32.16 22.83
CA GLN A 64 29.16 32.76 24.12
C GLN A 64 28.87 31.76 25.25
N PRO A 65 29.49 31.97 26.45
CA PRO A 65 29.16 31.10 27.59
C PRO A 65 27.67 31.07 27.88
N GLY A 66 27.10 29.88 27.94
CA GLY A 66 25.67 29.63 28.16
C GLY A 66 24.77 29.69 26.92
N GLU A 67 25.30 30.03 25.74
CA GLU A 67 24.55 30.00 24.49
C GLU A 67 24.49 28.58 23.92
N SER A 68 23.43 28.32 23.15
CA SER A 68 23.27 27.10 22.37
C SER A 68 22.83 27.42 20.93
N LYS A 69 23.21 26.57 19.98
CA LYS A 69 22.77 26.66 18.59
C LYS A 69 22.31 25.30 18.13
N THR A 70 21.14 25.24 17.50
CA THR A 70 20.63 24.03 16.85
C THR A 70 20.91 24.12 15.35
N ILE A 71 21.58 23.13 14.81
CA ILE A 71 21.86 22.97 13.39
C ILE A 71 20.99 21.84 12.86
N ARG A 72 20.21 22.09 11.82
CA ARG A 72 19.41 21.07 11.15
C ARG A 72 20.23 20.40 10.08
N LEU A 73 20.21 19.07 10.12
CA LEU A 73 20.75 18.22 9.05
C LEU A 73 19.58 17.57 8.33
N TYR A 74 19.48 17.82 7.05
CA TYR A 74 18.50 17.21 6.18
C TYR A 74 19.13 16.06 5.42
N MET A 75 18.36 14.97 5.25
CA MET A 75 18.73 13.83 4.44
C MET A 75 17.60 13.52 3.47
N ALA A 76 17.93 13.22 2.23
CA ALA A 76 16.98 12.82 1.19
C ALA A 76 17.52 11.64 0.39
N TRP A 77 16.62 10.74 -0.02
CA TRP A 77 16.86 9.65 -0.94
C TRP A 77 15.95 9.80 -2.14
N TYR A 78 16.48 9.46 -3.29
CA TYR A 78 15.72 9.41 -4.52
C TYR A 78 16.07 8.13 -5.28
N VAL A 79 15.11 7.20 -5.36
CA VAL A 79 15.24 5.91 -6.04
C VAL A 79 14.14 5.84 -7.10
N PRO A 80 14.37 6.40 -8.31
CA PRO A 80 13.32 6.54 -9.33
C PRO A 80 12.88 5.22 -9.94
N PHE A 81 13.68 4.17 -9.82
CA PHE A 81 13.43 2.85 -10.38
C PHE A 81 13.87 1.75 -9.43
N SER A 82 13.13 0.65 -9.44
CA SER A 82 13.52 -0.60 -8.78
C SER A 82 13.32 -1.76 -9.74
N LEU A 83 14.18 -2.78 -9.64
CA LEU A 83 14.04 -4.03 -10.38
C LEU A 83 13.08 -5.01 -9.73
N VAL A 84 12.44 -4.62 -8.64
CA VAL A 84 11.44 -5.46 -7.96
C VAL A 84 10.30 -5.74 -8.94
N ARG A 85 10.04 -7.00 -9.16
CA ARG A 85 9.00 -7.51 -10.03
C ARG A 85 8.42 -8.78 -9.43
N GLU A 86 7.11 -8.83 -9.30
CA GLU A 86 6.39 -9.95 -8.69
C GLU A 86 5.19 -10.38 -9.52
N GLY A 87 4.79 -11.63 -9.34
CA GLY A 87 3.66 -12.22 -10.04
C GLY A 87 4.01 -12.81 -11.40
N LEU A 88 3.12 -13.68 -11.89
CA LEU A 88 3.28 -14.34 -13.17
C LEU A 88 2.92 -13.41 -14.33
N GLU A 89 3.60 -13.57 -15.45
CA GLU A 89 3.24 -12.87 -16.69
C GLU A 89 1.82 -13.22 -17.12
N PRO A 90 1.09 -12.26 -17.70
CA PRO A 90 -0.21 -12.54 -18.29
C PRO A 90 -0.06 -13.53 -19.45
N ILE A 91 -1.12 -14.27 -19.75
CA ILE A 91 -1.20 -15.07 -20.97
C ILE A 91 -1.38 -14.09 -22.13
N ASP A 92 -0.72 -14.35 -23.27
CA ASP A 92 -0.65 -13.44 -24.42
C ASP A 92 -2.02 -12.98 -24.99
N ASP A 93 -3.11 -13.70 -24.71
CA ASP A 93 -4.48 -13.41 -25.18
C ASP A 93 -5.38 -12.71 -24.14
N VAL A 94 -4.83 -12.24 -23.02
CA VAL A 94 -5.64 -11.48 -22.05
C VAL A 94 -5.74 -10.05 -22.51
N ASP A 95 -6.93 -9.60 -22.92
CA ASP A 95 -7.23 -8.19 -23.08
C ASP A 95 -6.84 -7.47 -21.79
N VAL A 96 -5.83 -6.61 -21.89
CA VAL A 96 -5.39 -5.78 -20.76
C VAL A 96 -6.55 -4.85 -20.43
N PRO A 97 -7.20 -4.98 -19.27
CA PRO A 97 -8.34 -4.15 -18.96
C PRO A 97 -7.91 -2.68 -18.90
N ILE A 98 -8.63 -1.85 -19.63
CA ILE A 98 -8.51 -0.41 -19.48
C ILE A 98 -9.15 -0.06 -18.14
N VAL A 99 -8.34 0.31 -17.16
CA VAL A 99 -8.84 0.67 -15.83
C VAL A 99 -9.31 2.11 -15.86
N PRO A 100 -10.60 2.37 -15.64
CA PRO A 100 -11.09 3.74 -15.53
C PRO A 100 -10.48 4.42 -14.31
N VAL A 101 -9.94 5.60 -14.51
CA VAL A 101 -9.47 6.48 -13.44
C VAL A 101 -10.59 7.45 -13.09
N VAL A 102 -10.92 7.56 -11.83
CA VAL A 102 -11.80 8.60 -11.33
C VAL A 102 -10.98 9.75 -10.74
N ASN A 103 -11.37 10.99 -11.05
CA ASN A 103 -10.74 12.19 -10.51
C ASN A 103 -11.04 12.36 -9.01
N GLU A 104 -10.55 13.44 -8.41
CA GLU A 104 -10.78 13.74 -6.99
C GLU A 104 -12.26 13.92 -6.62
N ARG A 105 -13.13 14.15 -7.61
CA ARG A 105 -14.59 14.29 -7.45
C ARG A 105 -15.34 12.98 -7.70
N GLY A 106 -14.62 11.89 -8.03
CA GLY A 106 -15.23 10.60 -8.34
C GLY A 106 -15.79 10.50 -9.76
N GLU A 107 -15.50 11.47 -10.62
CA GLU A 107 -15.94 11.47 -12.01
C GLU A 107 -14.94 10.68 -12.87
N PRO A 108 -15.37 9.98 -13.93
CA PRO A 108 -14.45 9.36 -14.88
C PRO A 108 -13.44 10.39 -15.42
N ALA A 109 -12.16 10.22 -15.11
CA ALA A 109 -11.10 11.18 -15.45
C ALA A 109 -10.18 10.68 -16.57
N GLY A 110 -10.52 9.54 -17.16
CA GLY A 110 -9.72 8.90 -18.19
C GLY A 110 -9.43 7.44 -17.88
N TYR A 111 -8.46 6.88 -18.59
CA TYR A 111 -8.06 5.49 -18.44
C TYR A 111 -6.57 5.43 -18.10
N ILE A 112 -6.18 4.49 -17.25
CA ILE A 112 -4.76 4.21 -17.05
C ILE A 112 -4.24 3.56 -18.33
N ASP A 113 -3.24 4.18 -18.93
CA ASP A 113 -2.47 3.54 -20.00
C ASP A 113 -1.64 2.42 -19.39
N THR A 114 -2.12 1.20 -19.55
CA THR A 114 -1.45 0.01 -19.05
C THR A 114 -0.17 -0.33 -19.78
N SER A 115 0.11 0.29 -20.93
CA SER A 115 1.36 0.11 -21.67
C SER A 115 2.58 0.59 -20.85
N ILE A 116 2.40 1.64 -20.05
CA ILE A 116 3.44 2.12 -19.12
C ILE A 116 3.71 1.11 -17.98
N GLN A 117 2.75 0.25 -17.67
CA GLN A 117 2.82 -0.72 -16.58
C GLN A 117 3.49 -2.04 -16.98
N LEU A 118 3.63 -2.28 -18.26
CA LEU A 118 4.39 -3.41 -18.81
C LEU A 118 5.91 -3.16 -18.77
N SER A 119 6.35 -2.01 -18.24
CA SER A 119 7.78 -1.77 -18.05
C SER A 119 8.36 -2.80 -17.08
N ASP A 120 9.56 -3.29 -17.36
CA ASP A 120 10.28 -4.25 -16.52
C ASP A 120 10.70 -3.70 -15.15
N LYS A 121 10.39 -2.43 -14.87
CA LYS A 121 10.85 -1.72 -13.69
C LYS A 121 9.67 -1.18 -12.89
N TYR A 122 9.66 -1.46 -11.59
CA TYR A 122 8.80 -0.76 -10.67
C TYR A 122 9.27 0.70 -10.52
N ARG A 123 8.33 1.64 -10.59
CA ARG A 123 8.57 3.06 -10.33
C ARG A 123 7.73 3.49 -9.13
N PRO A 124 8.34 4.04 -8.06
CA PRO A 124 7.60 4.54 -6.90
C PRO A 124 6.90 5.86 -7.23
N TRP A 125 5.80 6.13 -6.55
CA TRP A 125 4.95 7.31 -6.78
C TRP A 125 5.70 8.64 -6.68
N TYR A 126 6.62 8.78 -5.73
CA TYR A 126 7.35 10.04 -5.59
C TYR A 126 8.20 10.39 -6.82
N SER A 127 8.59 9.40 -7.63
CA SER A 127 9.27 9.64 -8.90
C SER A 127 8.35 10.22 -9.99
N SER A 128 7.03 10.27 -9.76
CA SER A 128 6.10 11.06 -10.57
C SER A 128 6.02 12.53 -10.14
N ARG A 129 6.54 12.84 -8.95
CA ARG A 129 6.47 14.17 -8.34
C ARG A 129 7.78 14.92 -8.43
N PHE A 130 8.89 14.22 -8.48
CA PHE A 130 10.25 14.76 -8.50
C PHE A 130 11.05 14.11 -9.63
N ALA A 131 11.79 14.93 -10.36
CA ALA A 131 12.61 14.45 -11.46
C ALA A 131 14.01 13.98 -11.01
N ASN A 132 14.51 14.49 -9.88
CA ASN A 132 15.85 14.25 -9.35
C ASN A 132 15.90 14.49 -7.84
N ILE A 133 17.07 14.22 -7.25
CA ILE A 133 17.32 14.40 -5.81
C ILE A 133 17.30 15.88 -5.38
N GLU A 134 17.70 16.79 -6.27
CA GLU A 134 17.71 18.22 -5.99
C GLU A 134 16.29 18.75 -5.76
N GLU A 135 15.33 18.32 -6.57
CA GLU A 135 13.92 18.67 -6.37
C GLU A 135 13.36 18.13 -5.05
N VAL A 136 13.75 16.91 -4.65
CA VAL A 136 13.37 16.34 -3.34
C VAL A 136 13.96 17.17 -2.21
N ALA A 137 15.25 17.51 -2.27
CA ALA A 137 15.93 18.32 -1.27
C ALA A 137 15.31 19.71 -1.15
N ASP A 138 15.06 20.35 -2.28
CA ASP A 138 14.40 21.65 -2.37
C ASP A 138 13.00 21.65 -1.76
N TYR A 139 12.20 20.63 -2.11
CA TYR A 139 10.86 20.47 -1.55
C TYR A 139 10.91 20.27 -0.03
N TRP A 140 11.82 19.42 0.45
CA TRP A 140 12.01 19.14 1.86
C TRP A 140 12.37 20.41 2.65
N MET A 141 13.36 21.13 2.19
CA MET A 141 13.81 22.37 2.83
C MET A 141 12.72 23.45 2.84
N LYS A 142 12.07 23.70 1.70
CA LYS A 142 11.02 24.74 1.57
C LYS A 142 9.77 24.43 2.41
N ASN A 143 9.45 23.17 2.60
CA ASN A 143 8.22 22.75 3.27
C ASN A 143 8.42 22.21 4.69
N TYR A 144 9.65 22.21 5.22
CA TYR A 144 9.98 21.60 6.50
C TYR A 144 9.03 22.03 7.63
N ASN A 145 8.84 23.34 7.83
CA ASN A 145 8.02 23.84 8.92
C ASN A 145 6.55 23.40 8.78
N THR A 146 5.99 23.48 7.58
CA THR A 146 4.61 23.04 7.30
C THR A 146 4.43 21.54 7.51
N LEU A 147 5.41 20.73 7.08
CA LEU A 147 5.36 19.28 7.26
C LEU A 147 5.51 18.91 8.73
N LYS A 148 6.41 19.59 9.45
CA LYS A 148 6.57 19.41 10.90
C LYS A 148 5.28 19.74 11.64
N GLU A 149 4.70 20.93 11.41
CA GLU A 149 3.46 21.38 12.03
C GLU A 149 2.30 20.38 11.78
N LYS A 150 2.13 19.90 10.55
CA LYS A 150 1.11 18.90 10.23
C LYS A 150 1.35 17.56 10.93
N THR A 151 2.60 17.16 11.08
CA THR A 151 2.96 15.93 11.79
C THR A 151 2.66 16.05 13.28
N GLU A 152 3.01 17.19 13.89
CA GLU A 152 2.72 17.47 15.30
C GLU A 152 1.21 17.53 15.53
N LEU A 153 0.47 18.24 14.67
CA LEU A 153 -1.00 18.31 14.74
C LEU A 153 -1.66 16.93 14.64
N PHE A 154 -1.19 16.07 13.75
CA PHE A 154 -1.70 14.70 13.64
C PHE A 154 -1.41 13.92 14.92
N THR A 155 -0.19 14.01 15.45
CA THR A 155 0.19 13.31 16.68
C THR A 155 -0.65 13.76 17.86
N ASP A 156 -0.80 15.07 18.04
CA ASP A 156 -1.60 15.66 19.13
C ASP A 156 -3.07 15.24 19.02
N ALA A 157 -3.64 15.32 17.81
CA ALA A 157 -5.03 14.90 17.58
C ALA A 157 -5.24 13.40 17.81
N PHE A 158 -4.28 12.57 17.42
CA PHE A 158 -4.37 11.10 17.58
C PHE A 158 -4.35 10.70 19.06
N TYR A 159 -3.50 11.34 19.85
CA TYR A 159 -3.39 11.03 21.30
C TYR A 159 -4.38 11.81 22.19
N ALA A 160 -5.04 12.84 21.66
CA ALA A 160 -6.10 13.58 22.36
C ALA A 160 -7.42 12.78 22.34
N THR A 161 -7.46 11.66 23.05
CA THR A 161 -8.58 10.72 23.09
C THR A 161 -8.93 10.32 24.53
N THR A 162 -10.17 9.93 24.76
CA THR A 162 -10.65 9.38 26.02
C THR A 162 -10.65 7.85 26.05
N LEU A 163 -10.15 7.20 24.98
CA LEU A 163 -10.02 5.75 24.96
C LEU A 163 -8.94 5.28 25.94
N PRO A 164 -9.03 4.04 26.46
CA PRO A 164 -7.98 3.46 27.29
C PRO A 164 -6.62 3.45 26.57
N ALA A 165 -5.54 3.67 27.30
CA ALA A 165 -4.19 3.76 26.74
C ALA A 165 -3.80 2.52 25.94
N GLU A 166 -4.21 1.34 26.38
CA GLU A 166 -3.96 0.05 25.76
C GLU A 166 -4.59 -0.04 24.35
N VAL A 167 -5.78 0.53 24.18
CA VAL A 167 -6.46 0.60 22.86
C VAL A 167 -5.71 1.56 21.93
N VAL A 168 -5.31 2.72 22.44
CA VAL A 168 -4.57 3.73 21.68
C VAL A 168 -3.21 3.17 21.24
N GLU A 169 -2.50 2.46 22.15
CA GLU A 169 -1.22 1.82 21.83
C GLU A 169 -1.36 0.75 20.74
N ALA A 170 -2.37 -0.12 20.85
CA ALA A 170 -2.63 -1.15 19.85
C ALA A 170 -2.92 -0.58 18.47
N VAL A 171 -3.71 0.49 18.38
CA VAL A 171 -3.98 1.19 17.12
C VAL A 171 -2.72 1.88 16.59
N ALA A 172 -1.97 2.58 17.45
CA ALA A 172 -0.73 3.28 17.08
C ALA A 172 0.33 2.32 16.51
N ALA A 173 0.48 1.13 17.12
CA ALA A 173 1.40 0.10 16.64
C ALA A 173 1.08 -0.35 15.21
N ASN A 174 -0.21 -0.48 14.87
CA ASN A 174 -0.65 -0.85 13.52
C ASN A 174 -0.43 0.26 12.47
N LEU A 175 -0.33 1.54 12.87
CA LEU A 175 -0.06 2.64 11.94
C LEU A 175 1.37 2.62 11.38
N THR A 176 2.30 1.98 12.05
CA THR A 176 3.71 1.94 11.65
C THR A 176 3.90 1.23 10.30
N ILE A 177 3.03 0.26 9.97
CA ILE A 177 3.07 -0.47 8.69
C ILE A 177 2.94 0.49 7.49
N LEU A 178 2.19 1.59 7.63
CA LEU A 178 1.96 2.57 6.56
C LEU A 178 3.22 3.32 6.14
N LYS A 179 4.27 3.31 6.97
CA LYS A 179 5.58 3.93 6.71
C LYS A 179 6.70 2.90 6.51
N SER A 180 6.37 1.63 6.51
CA SER A 180 7.34 0.55 6.29
C SER A 180 7.48 0.22 4.79
N PRO A 181 8.56 -0.48 4.39
CA PRO A 181 8.70 -1.03 3.04
C PRO A 181 7.65 -2.08 2.67
N THR A 182 6.75 -2.45 3.58
CA THR A 182 5.60 -3.32 3.30
C THR A 182 4.61 -2.65 2.34
N ILE A 183 4.49 -1.33 2.40
CA ILE A 183 3.56 -0.55 1.59
C ILE A 183 4.29 0.08 0.40
N PHE A 184 3.86 -0.27 -0.81
CA PHE A 184 4.31 0.35 -2.04
C PHE A 184 3.21 1.21 -2.64
N ARG A 185 3.61 2.31 -3.25
CA ARG A 185 2.75 3.13 -4.08
C ARG A 185 3.41 3.33 -5.43
N GLN A 186 2.74 2.88 -6.48
CA GLN A 186 3.28 2.97 -7.84
C GLN A 186 3.24 4.41 -8.39
N TYR A 187 3.95 4.62 -9.48
CA TYR A 187 4.05 5.89 -10.21
C TYR A 187 2.69 6.51 -10.55
N ASP A 188 1.70 5.68 -10.91
CA ASP A 188 0.31 6.07 -11.20
C ASP A 188 -0.53 6.34 -9.94
N GLY A 189 0.03 6.14 -8.77
CA GLY A 189 -0.62 6.38 -7.48
C GLY A 189 -1.30 5.16 -6.86
N ARG A 190 -1.42 4.04 -7.56
CA ARG A 190 -2.02 2.81 -7.02
C ARG A 190 -1.14 2.20 -5.96
N MET A 191 -1.77 1.70 -4.90
CA MET A 191 -1.09 0.97 -3.84
C MET A 191 -0.89 -0.50 -4.21
N TRP A 192 0.19 -1.05 -3.68
CA TRP A 192 0.51 -2.45 -3.74
C TRP A 192 1.32 -2.83 -2.49
N ASN A 193 1.04 -3.97 -1.88
CA ASN A 193 1.57 -4.26 -0.55
C ASN A 193 2.15 -5.68 -0.48
N TRP A 194 3.17 -5.82 0.37
CA TRP A 194 3.62 -7.08 0.92
C TRP A 194 2.74 -7.49 2.13
N GLU A 195 2.89 -8.69 2.64
CA GLU A 195 2.36 -9.08 3.96
C GLU A 195 3.29 -8.63 5.09
N GLY A 196 4.55 -8.45 4.77
CA GLY A 196 5.59 -7.95 5.66
C GLY A 196 6.88 -7.72 4.88
N CYS A 197 7.94 -7.30 5.56
CA CYS A 197 9.25 -7.13 4.95
C CYS A 197 10.38 -7.49 5.90
N GLY A 198 11.44 -8.11 5.36
CA GLY A 198 12.74 -8.22 5.98
C GLY A 198 13.66 -7.09 5.52
N ASN A 199 14.94 -7.19 5.83
CA ASN A 199 15.92 -6.17 5.45
C ASN A 199 16.20 -6.16 3.93
N GLU A 200 16.09 -7.29 3.27
CA GLU A 200 16.49 -7.47 1.86
C GLU A 200 15.39 -8.05 0.98
N TYR A 201 14.25 -8.40 1.54
CA TYR A 201 13.14 -9.04 0.82
C TYR A 201 11.79 -8.65 1.40
N GLY A 202 10.75 -8.75 0.57
CA GLY A 202 9.35 -8.72 1.00
C GLY A 202 8.83 -10.14 1.27
N SER A 203 7.95 -10.29 2.24
CA SER A 203 7.25 -11.53 2.54
C SER A 203 5.91 -11.53 1.84
N CYS A 204 5.62 -12.57 1.07
CA CYS A 204 4.33 -12.79 0.42
C CYS A 204 3.79 -11.55 -0.32
N TYR A 205 4.05 -11.49 -1.60
CA TYR A 205 3.73 -10.35 -2.46
C TYR A 205 2.23 -10.16 -2.73
N GLY A 206 1.87 -9.02 -3.29
CA GLY A 206 0.66 -8.85 -4.10
C GLY A 206 -0.61 -8.47 -3.37
N SER A 207 -0.53 -7.77 -2.24
CA SER A 207 -1.73 -7.33 -1.50
C SER A 207 -2.69 -8.49 -1.25
N CYS A 208 -2.16 -9.59 -0.71
CA CYS A 208 -2.87 -10.85 -0.48
C CYS A 208 -4.30 -10.63 0.03
N THR A 209 -5.28 -11.16 -0.68
CA THR A 209 -6.69 -10.82 -0.50
C THR A 209 -7.23 -11.13 0.89
N HIS A 210 -6.80 -12.24 1.52
CA HIS A 210 -7.24 -12.58 2.86
C HIS A 210 -6.45 -11.83 3.94
N VAL A 211 -5.14 -11.68 3.79
CA VAL A 211 -4.32 -10.97 4.80
C VAL A 211 -4.71 -9.50 4.91
N TRP A 212 -4.96 -8.85 3.77
CA TRP A 212 -5.38 -7.45 3.77
C TRP A 212 -6.84 -7.23 4.19
N ASN A 213 -7.59 -8.27 4.56
CA ASN A 213 -8.84 -8.12 5.31
C ASN A 213 -8.60 -7.56 6.72
N TYR A 214 -7.44 -7.81 7.31
CA TYR A 214 -7.09 -7.38 8.68
C TYR A 214 -6.50 -5.97 8.75
N ALA A 215 -6.06 -5.41 7.63
CA ALA A 215 -5.45 -4.08 7.57
C ALA A 215 -6.50 -2.98 7.56
N GLN A 216 -6.97 -2.55 8.73
CA GLN A 216 -8.07 -1.60 8.89
C GLN A 216 -7.64 -0.14 8.95
N ALA A 217 -6.35 0.18 9.06
CA ALA A 217 -5.87 1.56 9.19
C ALA A 217 -6.01 2.37 7.89
N ILE A 218 -5.70 1.78 6.73
CA ILE A 218 -5.69 2.47 5.44
C ILE A 218 -7.07 3.04 5.07
N PRO A 219 -8.18 2.29 5.11
CA PRO A 219 -9.48 2.79 4.68
C PRO A 219 -9.96 3.99 5.48
N HIS A 220 -9.64 4.05 6.77
CA HIS A 220 -10.08 5.15 7.64
C HIS A 220 -9.18 6.39 7.53
N LEU A 221 -7.86 6.23 7.35
CA LEU A 221 -6.92 7.34 7.26
C LEU A 221 -6.71 7.83 5.82
N PHE A 222 -6.74 6.92 4.85
CA PHE A 222 -6.43 7.18 3.45
C PHE A 222 -7.43 6.51 2.49
N PRO A 223 -8.73 6.84 2.58
CA PRO A 223 -9.78 6.14 1.81
C PRO A 223 -9.56 6.18 0.28
N LYS A 224 -8.97 7.25 -0.25
CA LYS A 224 -8.60 7.31 -1.68
C LYS A 224 -7.53 6.29 -2.06
N MET A 225 -6.60 5.99 -1.16
CA MET A 225 -5.54 5.01 -1.39
C MET A 225 -6.08 3.58 -1.26
N GLU A 226 -6.92 3.32 -0.26
CA GLU A 226 -7.59 2.02 -0.11
C GLU A 226 -8.40 1.65 -1.36
N ARG A 227 -9.12 2.60 -1.94
CA ARG A 227 -9.86 2.35 -3.19
C ARG A 227 -8.98 1.84 -4.32
N THR A 228 -7.74 2.29 -4.42
CA THR A 228 -6.83 1.78 -5.48
C THR A 228 -6.50 0.30 -5.31
N LEU A 229 -6.53 -0.22 -4.07
CA LEU A 229 -6.42 -1.66 -3.82
C LEU A 229 -7.67 -2.39 -4.34
N ARG A 230 -8.87 -1.86 -4.07
CA ARG A 230 -10.14 -2.43 -4.60
C ARG A 230 -10.20 -2.40 -6.11
N GLU A 231 -9.78 -1.30 -6.71
CA GLU A 231 -9.73 -1.14 -8.16
C GLU A 231 -8.74 -2.14 -8.80
N THR A 232 -7.58 -2.35 -8.18
CA THR A 232 -6.64 -3.38 -8.63
C THR A 232 -7.23 -4.78 -8.50
N GLU A 233 -7.86 -5.09 -7.37
CA GLU A 233 -8.45 -6.40 -7.10
C GLU A 233 -9.55 -6.74 -8.10
N PHE A 234 -10.49 -5.82 -8.33
CA PHE A 234 -11.68 -6.09 -9.14
C PHE A 234 -11.49 -5.79 -10.64
N PHE A 235 -10.74 -4.74 -11.01
CA PHE A 235 -10.61 -4.36 -12.43
C PHE A 235 -9.40 -5.00 -13.12
N VAL A 236 -8.36 -5.36 -12.37
CA VAL A 236 -7.09 -5.87 -12.94
C VAL A 236 -6.89 -7.35 -12.63
N SER A 237 -7.18 -7.77 -11.40
CA SER A 237 -6.84 -9.10 -10.89
C SER A 237 -8.04 -10.06 -10.87
N GLN A 238 -9.18 -9.68 -11.44
CA GLN A 238 -10.35 -10.53 -11.57
C GLN A 238 -10.39 -11.17 -12.97
N ALA A 239 -10.67 -12.49 -13.03
CA ALA A 239 -10.96 -13.19 -14.27
C ALA A 239 -12.39 -12.92 -14.75
N LYS A 240 -12.66 -13.17 -16.04
CA LYS A 240 -14.00 -12.97 -16.66
C LYS A 240 -15.12 -13.77 -15.96
N ASN A 241 -14.79 -14.90 -15.36
CA ASN A 241 -15.75 -15.73 -14.61
C ASN A 241 -15.91 -15.31 -13.14
N GLY A 242 -15.31 -14.22 -12.73
CA GLY A 242 -15.39 -13.71 -11.36
C GLY A 242 -14.33 -14.26 -10.39
N HIS A 243 -13.46 -15.22 -10.83
CA HIS A 243 -12.36 -15.70 -10.00
C HIS A 243 -11.43 -14.54 -9.62
N GLN A 244 -11.21 -14.35 -8.33
CA GLN A 244 -10.32 -13.33 -7.81
C GLN A 244 -8.92 -13.91 -7.65
N ALA A 245 -7.92 -13.26 -8.23
CA ALA A 245 -6.55 -13.66 -8.01
C ALA A 245 -6.19 -13.53 -6.53
N PHE A 246 -5.49 -14.51 -6.01
CA PHE A 246 -5.03 -14.55 -4.63
C PHE A 246 -4.13 -13.34 -4.32
N ARG A 247 -3.28 -12.94 -5.29
CA ARG A 247 -2.26 -11.90 -5.21
C ARG A 247 -2.18 -11.11 -6.52
N SER A 248 -1.96 -9.82 -6.45
CA SER A 248 -1.73 -8.98 -7.62
C SER A 248 -0.26 -8.89 -8.00
N ALA A 249 0.04 -8.64 -9.26
CA ALA A 249 1.41 -8.48 -9.75
C ALA A 249 2.01 -7.10 -9.42
N LEU A 250 3.34 -7.02 -9.43
CA LEU A 250 4.11 -5.77 -9.42
C LEU A 250 5.08 -5.72 -10.61
N PRO A 251 5.10 -4.70 -11.45
CA PRO A 251 4.09 -3.64 -11.55
C PRO A 251 2.69 -4.20 -11.73
N ILE A 252 1.66 -3.44 -11.30
CA ILE A 252 0.27 -3.89 -11.36
C ILE A 252 -0.14 -4.12 -12.82
N ARG A 253 -0.53 -5.35 -13.13
CA ARG A 253 -0.96 -5.83 -14.44
C ARG A 253 -1.87 -7.06 -14.28
N PRO A 254 -2.60 -7.47 -15.30
CA PRO A 254 -3.31 -8.76 -15.29
C PRO A 254 -2.35 -9.92 -15.04
N ILE A 255 -2.83 -10.96 -14.38
CA ILE A 255 -2.05 -12.14 -14.05
C ILE A 255 -2.74 -13.42 -14.53
N ARG A 256 -2.01 -14.54 -14.49
CA ARG A 256 -2.59 -15.84 -14.75
C ARG A 256 -3.48 -16.30 -13.60
N HIS A 257 -4.64 -16.88 -13.94
CA HIS A 257 -5.57 -17.46 -12.98
C HIS A 257 -5.38 -18.98 -12.89
N ASN A 258 -4.18 -19.42 -12.55
CA ASN A 258 -3.78 -20.81 -12.41
C ASN A 258 -3.55 -21.25 -10.95
N PHE A 259 -4.06 -20.48 -10.02
CA PHE A 259 -4.04 -20.74 -8.60
C PHE A 259 -5.46 -20.60 -8.02
N HIS A 260 -5.75 -21.27 -6.93
CA HIS A 260 -7.06 -21.15 -6.29
C HIS A 260 -7.32 -19.75 -5.74
N ALA A 261 -8.59 -19.38 -5.57
CA ALA A 261 -8.95 -18.19 -4.82
C ALA A 261 -8.90 -18.49 -3.31
N ALA A 262 -8.57 -17.49 -2.50
CA ALA A 262 -8.81 -17.54 -1.06
C ALA A 262 -10.28 -17.20 -0.81
N ALA A 263 -11.05 -18.13 -0.23
CA ALA A 263 -12.48 -17.92 -0.05
C ALA A 263 -12.79 -16.73 0.88
N ASP A 264 -12.12 -16.63 2.01
CA ASP A 264 -12.21 -15.48 2.92
C ASP A 264 -11.67 -14.21 2.30
N GLY A 265 -10.66 -14.30 1.43
CA GLY A 265 -10.12 -13.16 0.69
C GLY A 265 -11.11 -12.60 -0.33
N GLN A 266 -11.70 -13.47 -1.16
CA GLN A 266 -12.64 -13.07 -2.20
C GLN A 266 -13.96 -12.54 -1.61
N LEU A 267 -14.53 -13.23 -0.62
CA LEU A 267 -15.72 -12.78 0.10
C LEU A 267 -15.45 -11.50 0.89
N GLY A 268 -14.30 -11.42 1.57
CA GLY A 268 -13.86 -10.23 2.27
C GLY A 268 -13.65 -9.03 1.34
N GLY A 269 -13.21 -9.25 0.10
CA GLY A 269 -13.11 -8.24 -0.94
C GLY A 269 -14.46 -7.54 -1.20
N ILE A 270 -15.55 -8.32 -1.28
CA ILE A 270 -16.93 -7.80 -1.44
C ILE A 270 -17.32 -6.91 -0.25
N MET A 271 -17.06 -7.39 0.97
CA MET A 271 -17.32 -6.62 2.20
C MET A 271 -16.48 -5.34 2.26
N LYS A 272 -15.23 -5.38 1.79
CA LYS A 272 -14.36 -4.21 1.70
C LYS A 272 -14.87 -3.18 0.69
N VAL A 273 -15.46 -3.58 -0.44
CA VAL A 273 -16.12 -2.64 -1.37
C VAL A 273 -17.26 -1.90 -0.67
N TYR A 274 -18.11 -2.61 0.05
CA TYR A 274 -19.20 -2.00 0.83
C TYR A 274 -18.67 -1.01 1.88
N ARG A 275 -17.67 -1.40 2.67
CA ARG A 275 -17.01 -0.54 3.65
C ARG A 275 -16.43 0.72 3.00
N ASP A 276 -15.69 0.55 1.91
CA ASP A 276 -14.97 1.64 1.24
C ASP A 276 -15.93 2.61 0.57
N TRP A 277 -17.04 2.11 0.02
CA TRP A 277 -18.14 2.95 -0.46
C TRP A 277 -18.76 3.77 0.67
N HIS A 278 -19.07 3.16 1.82
CA HIS A 278 -19.61 3.86 2.99
C HIS A 278 -18.68 4.95 3.53
N ILE A 279 -17.38 4.66 3.59
CA ILE A 279 -16.39 5.64 4.09
C ILE A 279 -16.22 6.80 3.11
N TYR A 280 -16.23 6.52 1.80
CA TYR A 280 -15.94 7.51 0.78
C TYR A 280 -17.19 8.23 0.26
N GLY A 281 -18.35 7.60 0.32
CA GLY A 281 -19.66 8.19 -0.07
C GLY A 281 -19.80 8.48 -1.56
N ASN A 282 -19.25 7.60 -2.45
CA ASN A 282 -19.25 7.83 -3.90
C ASN A 282 -20.04 6.78 -4.66
N ASP A 283 -21.26 7.12 -5.05
CA ASP A 283 -22.17 6.23 -5.79
C ASP A 283 -21.72 5.97 -7.23
N GLU A 284 -21.03 6.91 -7.87
CA GLU A 284 -20.51 6.70 -9.21
C GLU A 284 -19.40 5.63 -9.21
N TRP A 285 -18.56 5.64 -8.20
CA TRP A 285 -17.57 4.55 -8.01
C TRP A 285 -18.26 3.21 -7.72
N LEU A 286 -19.32 3.21 -6.89
CA LEU A 286 -20.08 2.00 -6.63
C LEU A 286 -20.70 1.43 -7.92
N LYS A 287 -21.30 2.29 -8.76
CA LYS A 287 -21.85 1.87 -10.06
C LYS A 287 -20.81 1.23 -10.96
N LEU A 288 -19.58 1.78 -10.99
CA LEU A 288 -18.48 1.25 -11.79
C LEU A 288 -18.03 -0.15 -11.34
N ILE A 289 -17.91 -0.37 -10.04
CA ILE A 289 -17.36 -1.63 -9.49
C ILE A 289 -18.43 -2.72 -9.32
N TYR A 290 -19.71 -2.34 -9.24
CA TYR A 290 -20.80 -3.23 -8.86
C TYR A 290 -20.88 -4.53 -9.68
N SER A 291 -20.75 -4.46 -11.00
CA SER A 291 -20.79 -5.66 -11.86
C SER A 291 -19.64 -6.62 -11.62
N TYR A 292 -18.46 -6.12 -11.26
CA TYR A 292 -17.33 -6.95 -10.88
C TYR A 292 -17.54 -7.62 -9.53
N VAL A 293 -18.16 -6.89 -8.59
CA VAL A 293 -18.53 -7.45 -7.27
C VAL A 293 -19.56 -8.56 -7.45
N GLN A 294 -20.55 -8.38 -8.32
CA GLN A 294 -21.53 -9.39 -8.67
C GLN A 294 -20.85 -10.63 -9.24
N ASN A 295 -19.97 -10.48 -10.23
CA ASN A 295 -19.23 -11.61 -10.81
C ASN A 295 -18.41 -12.37 -9.75
N SER A 296 -17.79 -11.63 -8.81
CA SER A 296 -17.03 -12.23 -7.71
C SER A 296 -17.92 -13.06 -6.79
N LEU A 297 -19.09 -12.53 -6.41
CA LEU A 297 -20.05 -13.25 -5.57
C LEU A 297 -20.63 -14.46 -6.28
N ASP A 298 -21.00 -14.32 -7.55
CA ASP A 298 -21.53 -15.42 -8.36
C ASP A 298 -20.50 -16.55 -8.50
N TYR A 299 -19.21 -16.20 -8.65
CA TYR A 299 -18.14 -17.19 -8.62
C TYR A 299 -18.10 -17.94 -7.28
N CYS A 300 -18.18 -17.23 -6.16
CA CYS A 300 -18.20 -17.84 -4.83
C CYS A 300 -19.40 -18.79 -4.66
N ILE A 301 -20.60 -18.35 -5.05
CA ILE A 301 -21.82 -19.15 -4.99
C ILE A 301 -21.67 -20.41 -5.85
N ASN A 302 -21.29 -20.25 -7.11
CA ASN A 302 -21.20 -21.36 -8.06
C ASN A 302 -20.09 -22.37 -7.72
N THR A 303 -19.03 -21.93 -7.04
CA THR A 303 -17.88 -22.76 -6.68
C THR A 303 -18.07 -23.45 -5.33
N TRP A 304 -18.55 -22.73 -4.32
CA TRP A 304 -18.53 -23.19 -2.94
C TRP A 304 -19.92 -23.41 -2.31
N ASP A 305 -20.99 -22.89 -2.95
CA ASP A 305 -22.40 -23.19 -2.61
C ASP A 305 -23.23 -23.45 -3.87
N PRO A 306 -22.81 -24.41 -4.75
CA PRO A 306 -23.49 -24.65 -6.05
C PRO A 306 -24.94 -25.08 -5.92
N LYS A 307 -25.34 -25.55 -4.75
CA LYS A 307 -26.72 -25.98 -4.44
C LYS A 307 -27.58 -24.86 -3.87
N ARG A 308 -27.00 -23.64 -3.68
CA ARG A 308 -27.66 -22.46 -3.13
C ARG A 308 -28.37 -22.74 -1.79
N LYS A 309 -27.64 -23.40 -0.91
CA LYS A 309 -28.10 -23.71 0.45
C LYS A 309 -27.94 -22.54 1.43
N GLY A 310 -27.17 -21.53 1.07
CA GLY A 310 -26.76 -20.45 1.98
C GLY A 310 -25.57 -20.83 2.85
N VAL A 311 -24.83 -21.87 2.49
CA VAL A 311 -23.69 -22.37 3.26
C VAL A 311 -22.57 -22.83 2.35
N ILE A 312 -21.34 -22.40 2.64
CA ILE A 312 -20.13 -22.90 2.03
C ILE A 312 -19.74 -24.19 2.73
N GLU A 313 -19.79 -25.30 1.98
CA GLU A 313 -19.42 -26.63 2.45
C GLU A 313 -18.47 -27.37 1.49
N GLU A 314 -18.29 -26.86 0.26
CA GLU A 314 -17.35 -27.43 -0.72
C GLU A 314 -15.89 -27.05 -0.35
N PRO A 315 -14.88 -27.80 -0.82
CA PRO A 315 -13.48 -27.54 -0.50
C PRO A 315 -13.06 -26.11 -0.85
N HIS A 316 -12.43 -25.41 0.08
CA HIS A 316 -12.00 -24.03 -0.11
C HIS A 316 -10.72 -23.70 0.66
N HIS A 317 -9.85 -22.94 0.02
CA HIS A 317 -8.65 -22.40 0.65
C HIS A 317 -8.96 -21.12 1.43
N ASN A 318 -8.24 -20.88 2.52
CA ASN A 318 -8.47 -19.75 3.43
C ASN A 318 -7.17 -19.33 4.14
N THR A 319 -7.26 -18.37 5.06
CA THR A 319 -6.12 -17.78 5.80
C THR A 319 -5.31 -18.76 6.66
N TYR A 320 -5.80 -19.98 6.88
CA TYR A 320 -5.01 -21.03 7.56
C TYR A 320 -4.06 -21.79 6.62
N ASP A 321 -4.01 -21.41 5.34
CA ASP A 321 -3.18 -22.03 4.29
C ASP A 321 -3.46 -23.52 4.08
N ILE A 322 -4.67 -23.94 4.38
CA ILE A 322 -5.17 -25.30 4.16
C ILE A 322 -6.54 -25.26 3.52
N GLU A 323 -6.93 -26.34 2.82
CA GLU A 323 -8.29 -26.48 2.34
C GLU A 323 -9.19 -27.03 3.46
N PHE A 324 -10.26 -26.31 3.74
CA PHE A 324 -11.33 -26.79 4.60
C PHE A 324 -12.39 -27.51 3.79
N TRP A 325 -12.97 -28.52 4.42
CA TRP A 325 -14.08 -29.29 3.92
C TRP A 325 -15.24 -29.20 4.90
N GLY A 326 -16.44 -28.99 4.36
CA GLY A 326 -17.62 -28.82 5.19
C GLY A 326 -17.75 -27.42 5.75
N PRO A 327 -18.90 -27.13 6.38
CA PRO A 327 -19.21 -25.80 6.89
C PRO A 327 -18.34 -25.43 8.11
N SER A 328 -17.91 -24.18 8.14
CA SER A 328 -17.22 -23.60 9.30
C SER A 328 -17.80 -22.25 9.65
N GLY A 329 -17.81 -21.89 10.93
CA GLY A 329 -18.28 -20.59 11.39
C GLY A 329 -17.53 -19.43 10.77
N MET A 330 -16.18 -19.54 10.61
CA MET A 330 -15.36 -18.49 10.03
C MET A 330 -15.79 -18.18 8.58
N ILE A 331 -15.78 -19.17 7.68
CA ILE A 331 -16.02 -18.89 6.27
C ILE A 331 -17.47 -18.53 5.99
N ASN A 332 -18.41 -19.11 6.73
CA ASN A 332 -19.83 -18.79 6.56
C ASN A 332 -20.16 -17.40 7.13
N SER A 333 -19.43 -16.89 8.13
CA SER A 333 -19.51 -15.47 8.50
C SER A 333 -19.09 -14.54 7.37
N TYR A 334 -18.01 -14.84 6.65
CA TYR A 334 -17.62 -14.09 5.46
C TYR A 334 -18.68 -14.21 4.34
N TYR A 335 -19.25 -15.39 4.14
CA TYR A 335 -20.26 -15.59 3.11
C TYR A 335 -21.53 -14.81 3.39
N THR A 336 -22.06 -14.91 4.60
CA THR A 336 -23.23 -14.14 5.06
C THR A 336 -22.96 -12.64 4.97
N GLY A 337 -21.77 -12.19 5.43
CA GLY A 337 -21.37 -10.78 5.36
C GLY A 337 -21.23 -10.26 3.91
N ALA A 338 -20.70 -11.08 2.99
CA ALA A 338 -20.58 -10.73 1.59
C ALA A 338 -21.95 -10.64 0.90
N LEU A 339 -22.85 -11.59 1.16
CA LEU A 339 -24.24 -11.56 0.69
C LEU A 339 -24.96 -10.29 1.20
N GLN A 340 -24.86 -9.99 2.49
CA GLN A 340 -25.48 -8.81 3.09
C GLN A 340 -24.94 -7.51 2.48
N ALA A 341 -23.62 -7.40 2.33
CA ALA A 341 -22.97 -6.25 1.71
C ALA A 341 -23.43 -6.06 0.25
N PHE A 342 -23.50 -7.14 -0.52
CA PHE A 342 -23.91 -7.12 -1.91
C PHE A 342 -25.40 -6.73 -2.05
N VAL A 343 -26.29 -7.33 -1.25
CA VAL A 343 -27.71 -6.97 -1.21
C VAL A 343 -27.88 -5.50 -0.90
N ALA A 344 -27.21 -4.98 0.14
CA ALA A 344 -27.32 -3.56 0.51
C ALA A 344 -26.84 -2.63 -0.60
N MET A 345 -25.72 -2.95 -1.29
CA MET A 345 -25.25 -2.17 -2.44
C MET A 345 -26.22 -2.22 -3.61
N GLY A 346 -26.77 -3.40 -3.90
CA GLY A 346 -27.73 -3.59 -4.99
C GLY A 346 -29.04 -2.84 -4.77
N GLU A 347 -29.58 -2.87 -3.56
CA GLU A 347 -30.78 -2.11 -3.18
C GLU A 347 -30.57 -0.62 -3.29
N HIS A 348 -29.43 -0.12 -2.82
CA HIS A 348 -29.08 1.29 -3.00
C HIS A 348 -29.03 1.69 -4.47
N LEU A 349 -28.59 0.80 -5.35
CA LEU A 349 -28.56 1.01 -6.80
C LEU A 349 -29.88 0.64 -7.50
N GLU A 350 -30.94 0.39 -6.76
CA GLU A 350 -32.28 0.02 -7.28
C GLU A 350 -32.26 -1.24 -8.18
N LYS A 351 -31.38 -2.22 -7.85
CA LYS A 351 -31.30 -3.50 -8.53
C LYS A 351 -32.29 -4.52 -7.95
N ASP A 352 -32.73 -5.46 -8.77
CA ASP A 352 -33.48 -6.61 -8.26
C ASP A 352 -32.52 -7.53 -7.47
N MET A 353 -32.76 -7.63 -6.18
CA MET A 353 -31.95 -8.43 -5.25
C MET A 353 -32.68 -9.67 -4.71
N THR A 354 -33.81 -10.03 -5.29
CA THR A 354 -34.69 -11.09 -4.77
C THR A 354 -33.92 -12.39 -4.54
N GLU A 355 -33.18 -12.87 -5.53
CA GLU A 355 -32.44 -14.14 -5.47
C GLU A 355 -31.32 -14.12 -4.41
N TYR A 356 -30.57 -13.02 -4.32
CA TYR A 356 -29.48 -12.89 -3.34
C TYR A 356 -30.03 -12.69 -1.92
N ARG A 357 -31.18 -12.05 -1.77
CA ARG A 357 -31.85 -11.91 -0.48
C ARG A 357 -32.35 -13.24 0.04
N GLU A 358 -33.00 -14.06 -0.79
CA GLU A 358 -33.39 -15.42 -0.41
C GLU A 358 -32.19 -16.28 0.03
N LEU A 359 -31.06 -16.10 -0.64
CA LEU A 359 -29.84 -16.81 -0.29
C LEU A 359 -29.23 -16.29 1.01
N LEU A 360 -29.28 -14.97 1.24
CA LEU A 360 -28.87 -14.34 2.49
C LEU A 360 -29.70 -14.86 3.66
N ASP A 361 -31.03 -14.91 3.52
CA ASP A 361 -31.93 -15.40 4.56
C ASP A 361 -31.63 -16.86 4.95
N LYS A 362 -31.35 -17.72 3.95
CA LYS A 362 -30.90 -19.08 4.21
C LYS A 362 -29.55 -19.13 4.93
N SER A 363 -28.62 -18.23 4.56
CA SER A 363 -27.31 -18.18 5.19
C SER A 363 -27.39 -17.74 6.65
N ILE A 364 -28.24 -16.76 6.95
CA ILE A 364 -28.50 -16.31 8.33
C ILE A 364 -29.12 -17.46 9.15
N ASP A 365 -30.18 -18.09 8.61
CA ASP A 365 -30.84 -19.22 9.27
C ASP A 365 -29.86 -20.35 9.58
N TYR A 366 -28.99 -20.69 8.61
CA TYR A 366 -27.97 -21.72 8.81
C TYR A 366 -26.96 -21.35 9.88
N MET A 367 -26.47 -20.09 9.90
CA MET A 367 -25.55 -19.60 10.90
C MET A 367 -26.15 -19.67 12.31
N GLU A 368 -27.40 -19.23 12.48
CA GLU A 368 -28.06 -19.15 13.77
C GLU A 368 -28.52 -20.50 14.32
N ASN A 369 -28.95 -21.42 13.44
CA ASN A 369 -29.62 -22.65 13.85
C ASN A 369 -28.78 -23.93 13.67
N GLN A 370 -27.65 -23.86 12.91
CA GLN A 370 -26.83 -25.03 12.64
C GLN A 370 -25.35 -24.85 13.05
N LEU A 371 -24.81 -23.63 12.97
CA LEU A 371 -23.41 -23.38 13.31
C LEU A 371 -23.24 -22.78 14.72
N TYR A 372 -24.23 -22.05 15.22
CA TYR A 372 -24.22 -21.55 16.59
C TYR A 372 -24.80 -22.61 17.53
N ASP A 373 -24.02 -23.02 18.51
CA ASP A 373 -24.38 -24.07 19.49
C ASP A 373 -24.96 -23.52 20.81
N GLY A 374 -25.09 -22.20 20.90
CA GLY A 374 -25.65 -21.52 22.06
C GLY A 374 -24.65 -21.20 23.19
N GLU A 375 -23.34 -21.41 22.98
CA GLU A 375 -22.27 -21.10 23.94
C GLU A 375 -21.36 -19.94 23.50
#